data_455e53c18bf96c774bc75a81c68fb6ea
#
_entry.id   455e53c18bf96c774bc75a81c68fb6ea
#
_cell.length_a   1.000
_cell.length_b   1.000
_cell.length_c   1.000
_cell.angle_alpha   90.00
_cell.angle_beta   90.00
_cell.angle_gamma   90.00
#
_symmetry.space_group_name_H-M   'P 1'
#
loop_
_entity.id
_entity.type
_entity.pdbx_description
1 polymer ?
#
loop_
_entity_poly.entity_id
_entity_poly.type
_entity_poly.pdbx_seq_one_letter_code
_entity_poly.pdbx_strand_id
1 'polypeptide(L)'
;MPASTTLQIVQLCVGVLTPLSVTALGWLISRRLKRLELVQWTNQKLIEKRLAIYDQIAPQLNALLCFYTWVGYWKDISPDEVIHIKRELDRTLHVYRHLFDDELYRAYHALMLALFDTHSGAGRDARIRSRVAGPSGDRSLHGSYAWHAAWHERFSSTEPATIEQIQQLYYRMMERLRGSLGANK
;
A
#
# COMPACT_ATOMS: atom_id res chain seq x y z
N MET A 1 -4.19 -54.92 58.93
CA MET A 1 -5.01 -53.72 58.68
C MET A 1 -4.17 -52.51 58.15
N PRO A 2 -3.44 -52.56 57.03
CA PRO A 2 -2.85 -51.34 56.43
C PRO A 2 -3.43 -50.96 55.05
N ALA A 3 -4.25 -51.81 54.41
CA ALA A 3 -4.74 -51.55 53.08
C ALA A 3 -5.77 -50.42 52.93
N SER A 4 -6.56 -50.16 54.02
CA SER A 4 -7.59 -49.12 54.05
C SER A 4 -7.01 -47.70 54.13
N THR A 5 -5.88 -47.53 54.82
CA THR A 5 -5.22 -46.24 55.00
C THR A 5 -4.47 -45.77 53.69
N THR A 6 -3.87 -46.69 52.95
CA THR A 6 -3.25 -46.42 51.68
C THR A 6 -4.26 -45.99 50.60
N LEU A 7 -5.44 -46.65 50.59
CA LEU A 7 -6.48 -46.28 49.60
C LEU A 7 -7.09 -44.92 49.93
N GLN A 8 -7.23 -44.53 51.18
CA GLN A 8 -7.71 -43.22 51.60
C GLN A 8 -6.70 -42.09 51.25
N ILE A 9 -5.40 -42.36 51.44
CA ILE A 9 -4.35 -41.40 51.06
C ILE A 9 -4.31 -41.20 49.55
N VAL A 10 -4.40 -42.24 48.71
CA VAL A 10 -4.44 -42.15 47.24
C VAL A 10 -5.68 -41.38 46.79
N GLN A 11 -6.85 -41.64 47.38
CA GLN A 11 -8.07 -40.90 47.05
C GLN A 11 -7.98 -39.42 47.41
N LEU A 12 -7.34 -39.06 48.52
CA LEU A 12 -7.13 -37.70 48.94
C LEU A 12 -6.14 -36.97 47.98
N CYS A 13 -5.06 -37.65 47.61
CA CYS A 13 -4.07 -37.12 46.67
C CYS A 13 -4.68 -36.86 45.29
N VAL A 14 -5.45 -37.79 44.76
CA VAL A 14 -6.12 -37.62 43.45
C VAL A 14 -7.17 -36.51 43.54
N GLY A 15 -7.94 -36.43 44.63
CA GLY A 15 -8.96 -35.42 44.84
C GLY A 15 -8.41 -33.97 44.89
N VAL A 16 -7.18 -33.78 45.35
CA VAL A 16 -6.54 -32.47 45.45
C VAL A 16 -5.68 -32.15 44.23
N LEU A 17 -4.90 -33.12 43.72
CA LEU A 17 -4.02 -32.94 42.58
C LEU A 17 -4.78 -32.69 41.25
N THR A 18 -5.94 -33.32 41.07
CA THR A 18 -6.73 -33.17 39.86
C THR A 18 -7.21 -31.72 39.63
N PRO A 19 -7.89 -31.06 40.59
CA PRO A 19 -8.32 -29.69 40.40
C PRO A 19 -7.15 -28.70 40.28
N LEU A 20 -6.04 -28.94 40.99
CA LEU A 20 -4.83 -28.10 40.85
C LEU A 20 -4.20 -28.20 39.45
N SER A 21 -4.08 -29.42 38.93
CA SER A 21 -3.54 -29.63 37.60
C SER A 21 -4.44 -29.05 36.49
N VAL A 22 -5.75 -29.19 36.59
CA VAL A 22 -6.72 -28.60 35.67
C VAL A 22 -6.66 -27.07 35.72
N THR A 23 -6.57 -26.48 36.91
CA THR A 23 -6.45 -25.03 37.08
C THR A 23 -5.14 -24.50 36.50
N ALA A 24 -4.02 -25.18 36.75
CA ALA A 24 -2.72 -24.81 36.20
C ALA A 24 -2.68 -24.91 34.67
N LEU A 25 -3.23 -25.98 34.09
CA LEU A 25 -3.37 -26.16 32.65
C LEU A 25 -4.27 -25.09 32.04
N GLY A 26 -5.42 -24.82 32.65
CA GLY A 26 -6.34 -23.78 32.21
C GLY A 26 -5.67 -22.38 32.19
N TRP A 27 -4.91 -22.07 33.23
CA TRP A 27 -4.14 -20.80 33.28
C TRP A 27 -3.06 -20.72 32.22
N LEU A 28 -2.30 -21.78 31.94
CA LEU A 28 -1.27 -21.86 30.91
C LEU A 28 -1.89 -21.68 29.51
N ILE A 29 -2.99 -22.37 29.23
CA ILE A 29 -3.72 -22.26 27.97
C ILE A 29 -4.25 -20.85 27.77
N SER A 30 -4.92 -20.27 28.77
CA SER A 30 -5.43 -18.89 28.71
C SER A 30 -4.34 -17.86 28.47
N ARG A 31 -3.17 -18.06 29.10
CA ARG A 31 -2.03 -17.15 28.91
C ARG A 31 -1.45 -17.23 27.48
N ARG A 32 -1.41 -18.44 26.90
CA ARG A 32 -0.98 -18.61 25.49
C ARG A 32 -2.01 -18.02 24.51
N LEU A 33 -3.30 -18.25 24.76
CA LEU A 33 -4.38 -17.76 23.93
C LEU A 33 -4.39 -16.22 23.88
N LYS A 34 -4.28 -15.55 25.02
CA LYS A 34 -4.18 -14.09 25.09
C LYS A 34 -3.00 -13.51 24.29
N ARG A 35 -1.86 -14.21 24.28
CA ARG A 35 -0.71 -13.77 23.47
C ARG A 35 -1.00 -13.89 21.97
N LEU A 36 -1.63 -14.97 21.54
CA LEU A 36 -2.04 -15.18 20.15
C LEU A 36 -3.09 -14.14 19.73
N GLU A 37 -4.07 -13.86 20.56
CA GLU A 37 -5.08 -12.83 20.32
C GLU A 37 -4.45 -11.43 20.14
N LEU A 38 -3.48 -11.06 20.99
CA LEU A 38 -2.77 -9.79 20.88
C LEU A 38 -1.98 -9.67 19.57
N VAL A 39 -1.29 -10.73 19.15
CA VAL A 39 -0.55 -10.75 17.88
C VAL A 39 -1.51 -10.66 16.69
N GLN A 40 -2.60 -11.41 16.73
CA GLN A 40 -3.63 -11.36 15.69
C GLN A 40 -4.25 -9.98 15.58
N TRP A 41 -4.61 -9.37 16.72
CA TRP A 41 -5.19 -8.03 16.75
C TRP A 41 -4.23 -6.98 16.18
N THR A 42 -2.95 -7.04 16.56
CA THR A 42 -1.92 -6.10 16.04
C THR A 42 -1.75 -6.26 14.53
N ASN A 43 -1.69 -7.49 14.03
CA ASN A 43 -1.59 -7.76 12.60
C ASN A 43 -2.84 -7.28 11.85
N GLN A 44 -4.02 -7.50 12.40
CA GLN A 44 -5.27 -7.00 11.82
C GLN A 44 -5.26 -5.48 11.70
N LYS A 45 -4.87 -4.77 12.77
CA LYS A 45 -4.76 -3.29 12.75
C LYS A 45 -3.76 -2.77 11.72
N LEU A 46 -2.64 -3.48 11.54
CA LEU A 46 -1.66 -3.15 10.51
C LEU A 46 -2.25 -3.33 9.10
N ILE A 47 -2.95 -4.44 8.85
CA ILE A 47 -3.61 -4.71 7.57
C ILE A 47 -4.72 -3.68 7.29
N GLU A 48 -5.56 -3.38 8.28
CA GLU A 48 -6.59 -2.33 8.17
C GLU A 48 -5.98 -0.98 7.77
N LYS A 49 -4.85 -0.59 8.39
CA LYS A 49 -4.16 0.65 8.05
C LYS A 49 -3.58 0.64 6.63
N ARG A 50 -2.96 -0.48 6.22
CA ARG A 50 -2.44 -0.64 4.85
C ARG A 50 -3.57 -0.61 3.82
N LEU A 51 -4.73 -1.23 4.13
CA LEU A 51 -5.90 -1.20 3.27
C LEU A 51 -6.44 0.23 3.09
N ALA A 52 -6.53 1.00 4.17
CA ALA A 52 -6.94 2.41 4.08
C ALA A 52 -5.98 3.24 3.20
N ILE A 53 -4.68 2.97 3.26
CA ILE A 53 -3.69 3.61 2.39
C ILE A 53 -3.87 3.14 0.94
N TYR A 54 -4.11 1.85 0.71
CA TYR A 54 -4.41 1.30 -0.60
C TYR A 54 -5.60 2.01 -1.24
N ASP A 55 -6.70 2.15 -0.51
CA ASP A 55 -7.93 2.83 -0.99
C ASP A 55 -7.67 4.30 -1.34
N GLN A 56 -6.74 4.93 -0.66
CA GLN A 56 -6.34 6.31 -0.96
C GLN A 56 -5.45 6.43 -2.20
N ILE A 57 -4.44 5.55 -2.36
CA ILE A 57 -3.41 5.72 -3.40
C ILE A 57 -3.72 4.98 -4.70
N ALA A 58 -4.48 3.88 -4.67
CA ALA A 58 -4.78 3.10 -5.88
C ALA A 58 -5.57 3.90 -6.93
N PRO A 59 -6.62 4.69 -6.56
CA PRO A 59 -7.31 5.55 -7.52
C PRO A 59 -6.39 6.62 -8.14
N GLN A 60 -5.49 7.19 -7.34
CA GLN A 60 -4.52 8.19 -7.79
C GLN A 60 -3.49 7.60 -8.78
N LEU A 61 -2.98 6.40 -8.49
CA LEU A 61 -2.09 5.67 -9.40
C LEU A 61 -2.81 5.33 -10.72
N ASN A 62 -4.09 4.93 -10.64
CA ASN A 62 -4.89 4.67 -11.83
C ASN A 62 -5.15 5.94 -12.64
N ALA A 63 -5.38 7.09 -12.00
CA ALA A 63 -5.51 8.37 -12.68
C ALA A 63 -4.25 8.71 -13.48
N LEU A 64 -3.06 8.53 -12.89
CA LEU A 64 -1.81 8.70 -13.61
C LEU A 64 -1.70 7.73 -14.80
N LEU A 65 -2.02 6.44 -14.60
CA LEU A 65 -2.03 5.48 -15.71
C LEU A 65 -2.93 5.95 -16.85
N CYS A 66 -4.17 6.33 -16.56
CA CYS A 66 -5.12 6.81 -17.56
C CYS A 66 -4.58 8.04 -18.31
N PHE A 67 -4.02 9.00 -17.58
CA PHE A 67 -3.43 10.19 -18.19
C PHE A 67 -2.29 9.82 -19.14
N TYR A 68 -1.32 9.01 -18.72
CA TYR A 68 -0.14 8.70 -19.54
C TYR A 68 -0.41 7.76 -20.70
N THR A 69 -1.39 6.86 -20.58
CA THR A 69 -1.75 5.88 -21.61
C THR A 69 -2.87 6.36 -22.56
N TRP A 70 -3.43 7.54 -22.32
CA TRP A 70 -4.54 8.10 -23.12
C TRP A 70 -5.82 7.22 -23.08
N VAL A 71 -6.05 6.51 -21.97
CA VAL A 71 -7.18 5.59 -21.80
C VAL A 71 -8.08 6.07 -20.66
N GLY A 72 -9.33 5.66 -20.68
CA GLY A 72 -10.31 5.99 -19.65
C GLY A 72 -10.62 7.49 -19.59
N TYR A 73 -10.59 8.06 -18.40
CA TYR A 73 -10.95 9.44 -18.15
C TYR A 73 -9.78 10.43 -18.25
N TRP A 74 -8.76 10.13 -19.06
CA TRP A 74 -7.60 11.00 -19.24
C TRP A 74 -7.97 12.45 -19.66
N LYS A 75 -9.12 12.62 -20.33
CA LYS A 75 -9.63 13.94 -20.77
C LYS A 75 -10.04 14.84 -19.61
N ASP A 76 -10.39 14.22 -18.48
CA ASP A 76 -10.89 14.94 -17.31
C ASP A 76 -9.75 15.34 -16.35
N ILE A 77 -8.51 14.86 -16.60
CA ILE A 77 -7.36 15.10 -15.74
C ILE A 77 -6.49 16.22 -16.34
N SER A 78 -6.47 17.37 -15.69
CA SER A 78 -5.63 18.49 -16.10
C SER A 78 -4.15 18.28 -15.73
N PRO A 79 -3.21 18.98 -16.40
CA PRO A 79 -1.78 18.93 -16.05
C PRO A 79 -1.47 19.33 -14.60
N ASP A 80 -2.18 20.33 -14.05
CA ASP A 80 -2.01 20.72 -12.64
C ASP A 80 -2.50 19.63 -11.69
N GLU A 81 -3.58 18.94 -12.04
CA GLU A 81 -4.09 17.82 -11.27
C GLU A 81 -3.12 16.63 -11.27
N VAL A 82 -2.47 16.33 -12.39
CA VAL A 82 -1.40 15.32 -12.45
C VAL A 82 -0.27 15.64 -11.48
N ILE A 83 0.17 16.90 -11.42
CA ILE A 83 1.20 17.34 -10.45
C ILE A 83 0.67 17.25 -9.01
N HIS A 84 -0.58 17.62 -8.78
CA HIS A 84 -1.20 17.49 -7.47
C HIS A 84 -1.26 16.02 -7.00
N ILE A 85 -1.73 15.11 -7.86
CA ILE A 85 -1.75 13.67 -7.60
C ILE A 85 -0.35 13.16 -7.22
N LYS A 86 0.68 13.55 -7.97
CA LYS A 86 2.06 13.18 -7.64
C LYS A 86 2.46 13.62 -6.23
N ARG A 87 2.18 14.88 -5.87
CA ARG A 87 2.52 15.42 -4.54
C ARG A 87 1.82 14.65 -3.42
N GLU A 88 0.53 14.33 -3.61
CA GLU A 88 -0.24 13.58 -2.62
C GLU A 88 0.26 12.14 -2.47
N LEU A 89 0.62 11.48 -3.58
CA LEU A 89 1.24 10.16 -3.58
C LEU A 89 2.59 10.19 -2.85
N ASP A 90 3.46 11.15 -3.18
CA ASP A 90 4.76 11.33 -2.52
C ASP A 90 4.56 11.51 -1.02
N ARG A 91 3.68 12.42 -0.61
CA ARG A 91 3.37 12.70 0.79
C ARG A 91 2.90 11.44 1.51
N THR A 92 1.92 10.75 0.96
CA THR A 92 1.32 9.57 1.58
C THR A 92 2.34 8.45 1.73
N LEU A 93 3.07 8.12 0.67
CA LEU A 93 4.05 7.03 0.70
C LEU A 93 5.27 7.35 1.57
N HIS A 94 5.71 8.60 1.66
CA HIS A 94 6.77 8.99 2.59
C HIS A 94 6.33 8.93 4.05
N VAL A 95 5.14 9.45 4.38
CA VAL A 95 4.60 9.42 5.75
C VAL A 95 4.44 7.98 6.24
N TYR A 96 3.95 7.09 5.38
CA TYR A 96 3.65 5.71 5.75
C TYR A 96 4.70 4.70 5.29
N ARG A 97 5.90 5.15 4.90
CA ARG A 97 6.96 4.28 4.41
C ARG A 97 7.28 3.11 5.35
N HIS A 98 7.27 3.35 6.64
CA HIS A 98 7.57 2.37 7.69
C HIS A 98 6.54 1.22 7.77
N LEU A 99 5.38 1.35 7.13
CA LEU A 99 4.35 0.31 7.08
C LEU A 99 4.54 -0.67 5.91
N PHE A 100 5.43 -0.37 4.97
CA PHE A 100 5.65 -1.13 3.75
C PHE A 100 7.11 -1.57 3.63
N ASP A 101 7.36 -2.55 2.75
CA ASP A 101 8.70 -3.00 2.44
C ASP A 101 9.44 -2.03 1.49
N ASP A 102 10.76 -2.17 1.43
CA ASP A 102 11.59 -1.36 0.53
C ASP A 102 11.35 -1.67 -0.96
N GLU A 103 10.80 -2.85 -1.28
CA GLU A 103 10.50 -3.21 -2.66
C GLU A 103 9.32 -2.44 -3.23
N LEU A 104 8.29 -2.21 -2.41
CA LEU A 104 7.17 -1.34 -2.79
C LEU A 104 7.66 0.08 -3.05
N TYR A 105 8.53 0.60 -2.17
CA TYR A 105 9.07 1.94 -2.34
C TYR A 105 9.94 2.06 -3.60
N ARG A 106 10.77 1.05 -3.90
CA ARG A 106 11.55 1.00 -5.15
C ARG A 106 10.67 0.95 -6.39
N ALA A 107 9.58 0.16 -6.35
CA ALA A 107 8.61 0.09 -7.46
C ALA A 107 7.91 1.44 -7.68
N TYR A 108 7.49 2.10 -6.59
CA TYR A 108 6.93 3.45 -6.63
C TYR A 108 7.91 4.47 -7.24
N HIS A 109 9.14 4.48 -6.76
CA HIS A 109 10.18 5.41 -7.23
C HIS A 109 10.48 5.19 -8.72
N ALA A 110 10.58 3.94 -9.17
CA ALA A 110 10.80 3.61 -10.58
C ALA A 110 9.64 4.12 -11.47
N LEU A 111 8.38 3.95 -11.00
CA LEU A 111 7.21 4.48 -11.70
C LEU A 111 7.27 6.03 -11.76
N MET A 112 7.52 6.69 -10.64
CA MET A 112 7.57 8.17 -10.60
C MET A 112 8.67 8.74 -11.50
N LEU A 113 9.85 8.10 -11.58
CA LEU A 113 10.93 8.53 -12.49
C LEU A 113 10.58 8.31 -13.96
N ALA A 114 9.75 7.34 -14.28
CA ALA A 114 9.26 7.15 -15.66
C ALA A 114 8.21 8.19 -16.05
N LEU A 115 7.37 8.61 -15.09
CA LEU A 115 6.27 9.54 -15.32
C LEU A 115 6.69 11.02 -15.21
N PHE A 116 7.68 11.32 -14.39
CA PHE A 116 8.04 12.70 -14.05
C PHE A 116 9.54 12.95 -14.15
N ASP A 117 9.87 14.15 -14.54
CA ASP A 117 11.19 14.73 -14.36
C ASP A 117 11.21 15.46 -13.00
N THR A 118 11.81 14.81 -12.01
CA THR A 118 11.70 15.23 -10.59
C THR A 118 12.74 16.25 -10.18
N HIS A 119 13.79 16.48 -10.96
CA HIS A 119 14.92 17.36 -10.64
C HIS A 119 14.98 18.60 -11.53
N SER A 120 13.85 19.32 -11.61
CA SER A 120 13.75 20.51 -12.45
C SER A 120 14.36 21.80 -11.83
N GLY A 121 14.90 21.70 -10.60
CA GLY A 121 15.56 22.80 -9.88
C GLY A 121 14.92 23.12 -8.52
N ALA A 122 15.64 23.87 -7.68
CA ALA A 122 15.16 24.26 -6.35
C ALA A 122 13.87 25.10 -6.45
N GLY A 123 12.84 24.73 -5.68
CA GLY A 123 11.56 25.42 -5.66
C GLY A 123 10.69 25.22 -6.91
N ARG A 124 11.09 24.36 -7.82
CA ARG A 124 10.29 24.01 -9.00
C ARG A 124 9.58 22.69 -8.82
N ASP A 125 8.37 22.61 -9.37
CA ASP A 125 7.61 21.37 -9.45
C ASP A 125 8.25 20.36 -10.39
N ALA A 126 7.94 19.08 -10.19
CA ALA A 126 8.22 18.06 -11.17
C ALA A 126 7.53 18.36 -12.49
N ARG A 127 8.17 18.00 -13.61
CA ARG A 127 7.58 18.13 -14.95
C ARG A 127 7.04 16.78 -15.42
N ILE A 128 5.95 16.82 -16.17
CA ILE A 128 5.25 15.67 -16.72
C ILE A 128 6.05 15.13 -17.91
N ARG A 129 6.52 13.89 -17.84
CA ARG A 129 7.21 13.20 -18.94
C ARG A 129 6.19 12.59 -19.90
N SER A 130 5.43 13.43 -20.57
CA SER A 130 4.44 13.08 -21.59
C SER A 130 4.38 14.16 -22.65
N ARG A 131 3.67 13.88 -23.74
CA ARG A 131 3.44 14.86 -24.79
C ARG A 131 2.08 15.53 -24.61
N VAL A 132 1.98 16.82 -24.97
CA VAL A 132 0.69 17.53 -25.03
C VAL A 132 -0.13 16.97 -26.17
N ALA A 133 0.48 16.82 -27.35
CA ALA A 133 -0.13 16.19 -28.51
C ALA A 133 0.65 14.93 -28.91
N GLY A 134 -0.05 13.90 -29.36
CA GLY A 134 0.54 12.61 -29.76
C GLY A 134 -0.41 11.83 -30.68
N PRO A 135 -0.05 10.59 -31.05
CA PRO A 135 -0.87 9.75 -31.94
C PRO A 135 -2.28 9.51 -31.41
N SER A 136 -2.46 9.53 -30.08
CA SER A 136 -3.75 9.27 -29.42
C SER A 136 -4.63 10.51 -29.25
N GLY A 137 -4.14 11.70 -29.60
CA GLY A 137 -4.90 12.94 -29.50
C GLY A 137 -4.05 14.14 -29.06
N ASP A 138 -4.75 15.24 -28.78
CA ASP A 138 -4.17 16.48 -28.26
C ASP A 138 -4.90 16.89 -27.00
N ARG A 139 -4.17 17.01 -25.88
CA ARG A 139 -4.73 17.35 -24.55
C ARG A 139 -5.28 18.77 -24.53
N SER A 140 -4.68 19.66 -25.29
CA SER A 140 -5.09 21.07 -25.36
C SER A 140 -6.42 21.26 -26.10
N LEU A 141 -6.78 20.31 -26.96
CA LEU A 141 -8.00 20.37 -27.77
C LEU A 141 -9.11 19.44 -27.24
N HIS A 142 -8.74 18.30 -26.63
CA HIS A 142 -9.67 17.25 -26.30
C HIS A 142 -9.93 17.09 -24.79
N GLY A 143 -9.24 17.88 -23.93
CA GLY A 143 -9.50 17.91 -22.51
C GLY A 143 -10.89 18.48 -22.20
N SER A 144 -11.54 17.99 -21.15
CA SER A 144 -12.84 18.51 -20.64
C SER A 144 -12.70 19.83 -19.86
N TYR A 145 -11.50 20.39 -19.85
CA TYR A 145 -11.13 21.61 -19.11
C TYR A 145 -10.58 22.68 -20.08
N ALA A 146 -10.67 23.95 -19.66
CA ALA A 146 -10.06 25.04 -20.41
C ALA A 146 -8.52 24.95 -20.34
N TRP A 147 -7.86 24.86 -21.50
CA TRP A 147 -6.40 24.77 -21.55
C TRP A 147 -5.76 26.12 -21.22
N HIS A 148 -4.82 26.14 -20.30
CA HIS A 148 -4.00 27.29 -19.96
C HIS A 148 -2.64 27.22 -20.65
N ALA A 149 -2.22 28.30 -21.31
CA ALA A 149 -0.94 28.34 -22.04
C ALA A 149 0.27 28.00 -21.14
N ALA A 150 0.24 28.39 -19.86
CA ALA A 150 1.27 28.07 -18.88
C ALA A 150 1.46 26.56 -18.63
N TRP A 151 0.47 25.72 -18.99
CA TRP A 151 0.58 24.27 -18.80
C TRP A 151 1.60 23.62 -19.76
N HIS A 152 1.97 24.26 -20.85
CA HIS A 152 3.06 23.76 -21.68
C HIS A 152 4.38 23.65 -20.90
N GLU A 153 4.61 24.54 -19.94
CA GLU A 153 5.81 24.52 -19.09
C GLU A 153 5.79 23.37 -18.05
N ARG A 154 4.63 22.78 -17.78
CA ARG A 154 4.50 21.60 -16.92
C ARG A 154 5.03 20.32 -17.56
N PHE A 155 5.19 20.31 -18.88
CA PHE A 155 5.70 19.14 -19.61
C PHE A 155 7.23 19.21 -19.72
N SER A 156 7.85 18.05 -19.56
CA SER A 156 9.30 17.89 -19.73
C SER A 156 9.67 17.81 -21.20
N SER A 157 10.86 18.29 -21.55
CA SER A 157 11.49 18.04 -22.85
C SER A 157 12.14 16.66 -22.95
N THR A 158 12.24 15.92 -21.84
CA THR A 158 12.79 14.57 -21.79
C THR A 158 11.86 13.61 -22.52
N GLU A 159 12.43 12.70 -23.33
CA GLU A 159 11.62 11.69 -24.04
C GLU A 159 10.77 10.88 -23.05
N PRO A 160 9.46 10.78 -23.30
CA PRO A 160 8.56 10.00 -22.44
C PRO A 160 8.88 8.50 -22.52
N ALA A 161 8.62 7.78 -21.44
CA ALA A 161 8.60 6.33 -21.48
C ALA A 161 7.48 5.81 -22.40
N THR A 162 7.65 4.62 -22.98
CA THR A 162 6.61 4.02 -23.82
C THR A 162 5.41 3.60 -22.97
N ILE A 163 4.25 3.47 -23.61
CA ILE A 163 3.01 3.04 -22.93
C ILE A 163 3.23 1.68 -22.26
N GLU A 164 3.90 0.75 -22.94
CA GLU A 164 4.19 -0.59 -22.43
C GLU A 164 5.09 -0.55 -21.19
N GLN A 165 6.11 0.31 -21.20
CA GLN A 165 6.99 0.51 -20.03
C GLN A 165 6.23 1.07 -18.84
N ILE A 166 5.36 2.06 -19.07
CA ILE A 166 4.52 2.66 -18.02
C ILE A 166 3.57 1.62 -17.44
N GLN A 167 2.91 0.83 -18.27
CA GLN A 167 2.02 -0.25 -17.84
C GLN A 167 2.76 -1.30 -17.01
N GLN A 168 3.95 -1.74 -17.45
CA GLN A 168 4.76 -2.70 -16.70
C GLN A 168 5.15 -2.17 -15.32
N LEU A 169 5.57 -0.92 -15.21
CA LEU A 169 5.93 -0.29 -13.95
C LEU A 169 4.71 -0.12 -13.04
N TYR A 170 3.57 0.27 -13.59
CA TYR A 170 2.31 0.37 -12.88
C TYR A 170 1.87 -0.98 -12.30
N TYR A 171 1.85 -2.04 -13.12
CA TYR A 171 1.45 -3.37 -12.66
C TYR A 171 2.40 -3.92 -11.60
N ARG A 172 3.71 -3.69 -11.75
CA ARG A 172 4.69 -4.03 -10.71
C ARG A 172 4.41 -3.31 -9.40
N MET A 173 4.10 -2.01 -9.45
CA MET A 173 3.73 -1.23 -8.27
C MET A 173 2.47 -1.78 -7.60
N MET A 174 1.42 -2.07 -8.39
CA MET A 174 0.15 -2.61 -7.89
C MET A 174 0.31 -4.02 -7.31
N GLU A 175 1.17 -4.85 -7.89
CA GLU A 175 1.50 -6.18 -7.37
C GLU A 175 2.16 -6.09 -5.99
N ARG A 176 3.17 -5.22 -5.83
CA ARG A 176 3.83 -5.00 -4.53
C ARG A 176 2.86 -4.43 -3.50
N LEU A 177 2.00 -3.52 -3.91
CA LEU A 177 0.99 -2.94 -3.05
C LEU A 177 -0.02 -4.00 -2.58
N ARG A 178 -0.51 -4.86 -3.47
CA ARG A 178 -1.36 -6.00 -3.13
C ARG A 178 -0.66 -7.00 -2.21
N GLY A 179 0.61 -7.32 -2.49
CA GLY A 179 1.41 -8.20 -1.64
C GLY A 179 1.56 -7.71 -0.22
N SER A 180 1.66 -6.39 -0.03
CA SER A 180 1.75 -5.77 1.30
C SER A 180 0.49 -5.92 2.16
N LEU A 181 -0.65 -6.22 1.55
CA LEU A 181 -1.92 -6.50 2.24
C LEU A 181 -2.02 -7.95 2.75
N GLY A 182 -1.00 -8.78 2.53
CA GLY A 182 -1.02 -10.20 2.90
C GLY A 182 -1.78 -11.09 1.91
N ALA A 183 -2.12 -10.59 0.73
CA ALA A 183 -2.85 -11.32 -0.32
C ALA A 183 -1.94 -12.16 -1.23
N ASN A 184 -0.74 -12.52 -0.78
CA ASN A 184 0.12 -13.48 -1.48
C ASN A 184 -0.38 -14.90 -1.15
N LYS A 185 -1.08 -15.50 -2.12
CA LYS A 185 -1.24 -16.95 -2.21
C LYS A 185 -0.19 -17.50 -3.16
#